data_f99899d80e8817d1af7d914e8e05a16a
#
_entry.id   f99899d80e8817d1af7d914e8e05a16a
#
_cell.length_a   1.000
_cell.length_b   1.000
_cell.length_c   1.000
_cell.angle_alpha   90.00
_cell.angle_beta   90.00
_cell.angle_gamma   90.00
#
_symmetry.space_group_name_H-M   'P 1'
#
loop_
_entity.id
_entity.type
_entity.pdbx_description
1 polymer ?
#
loop_
_entity_poly.entity_id
_entity_poly.type
_entity_poly.pdbx_seq_one_letter_code
_entity_poly.pdbx_strand_id
1 'polypeptide(L)'
;MKVMSKSDFNFRSFKDGKHALFIVDPDEKKRYNPITAMMIESAYKTLVYEANQRDDCKLEKRVHFILDEFGNMAKIPNFDGKMTVARSRNILFHLYLQDYEQMNEKYGDHIAHIIRSNCNLWYFISSADHDVCKSISDN
;
A
#
# COMPACT_ATOMS: atom_id res chain seq x y z
N MET A 1 -25.07 -10.93 -13.41
CA MET A 1 -23.66 -10.67 -13.74
C MET A 1 -22.80 -11.50 -12.80
N LYS A 2 -22.15 -12.57 -13.29
CA LYS A 2 -21.25 -13.42 -12.47
C LYS A 2 -19.88 -12.73 -12.41
N VAL A 3 -19.64 -11.91 -11.40
CA VAL A 3 -18.43 -11.08 -11.30
C VAL A 3 -17.23 -11.84 -10.72
N MET A 4 -17.42 -12.99 -10.05
CA MET A 4 -16.33 -13.78 -9.46
C MET A 4 -16.74 -15.24 -9.31
N SER A 5 -16.73 -16.01 -10.39
CA SER A 5 -17.10 -17.42 -10.35
C SER A 5 -15.93 -18.40 -10.20
N LYS A 6 -14.70 -17.97 -10.45
CA LYS A 6 -13.46 -18.73 -10.24
C LYS A 6 -12.33 -17.78 -9.86
N SER A 7 -11.51 -18.17 -8.91
CA SER A 7 -10.24 -17.52 -8.62
C SER A 7 -9.13 -18.47 -9.06
N ASP A 8 -8.46 -18.12 -10.14
CA ASP A 8 -7.26 -18.83 -10.61
C ASP A 8 -5.98 -18.27 -9.99
N PHE A 9 -6.12 -17.31 -9.06
CA PHE A 9 -5.02 -16.63 -8.44
C PHE A 9 -4.96 -16.87 -6.93
N ASN A 10 -3.78 -17.23 -6.42
CA ASN A 10 -3.53 -17.44 -5.01
C ASN A 10 -2.39 -16.53 -4.50
N PHE A 11 -2.69 -15.59 -3.62
CA PHE A 11 -1.68 -14.70 -3.01
C PHE A 11 -0.56 -15.46 -2.29
N ARG A 12 -0.79 -16.69 -1.85
CA ARG A 12 0.25 -17.52 -1.21
C ARG A 12 1.43 -17.81 -2.14
N SER A 13 1.22 -17.85 -3.45
CA SER A 13 2.29 -18.11 -4.42
C SER A 13 3.42 -17.08 -4.38
N PHE A 14 3.15 -15.86 -3.88
CA PHE A 14 4.17 -14.82 -3.75
C PHE A 14 5.31 -15.17 -2.79
N LYS A 15 5.09 -16.10 -1.85
CA LYS A 15 6.16 -16.58 -0.97
C LYS A 15 7.18 -17.48 -1.68
N ASP A 16 6.78 -18.17 -2.76
CA ASP A 16 7.54 -19.29 -3.32
C ASP A 16 8.37 -18.95 -4.56
N GLY A 17 8.13 -17.79 -5.21
CA GLY A 17 8.76 -17.47 -6.49
C GLY A 17 9.04 -15.98 -6.71
N LYS A 18 9.45 -15.66 -7.94
CA LYS A 18 9.47 -14.29 -8.44
C LYS A 18 8.15 -14.06 -9.17
N HIS A 19 7.26 -13.32 -8.56
CA HIS A 19 5.94 -13.03 -9.11
C HIS A 19 5.71 -11.53 -9.13
N ALA A 20 4.95 -11.06 -10.10
CA ALA A 20 4.43 -9.70 -10.16
C ALA A 20 2.94 -9.76 -10.48
N LEU A 21 2.14 -9.05 -9.72
CA LEU A 21 0.72 -8.83 -9.97
C LEU A 21 0.50 -7.36 -10.30
N PHE A 22 -0.04 -7.09 -11.46
CA PHE A 22 -0.45 -5.76 -11.87
C PHE A 22 -1.97 -5.65 -11.74
N ILE A 23 -2.41 -4.69 -10.94
CA ILE A 23 -3.82 -4.33 -10.79
C ILE A 23 -3.98 -2.98 -11.47
N VAL A 24 -4.75 -2.95 -12.54
CA VAL A 24 -5.05 -1.72 -13.28
C VAL A 24 -6.47 -1.32 -12.95
N ASP A 25 -6.61 -0.16 -12.33
CA ASP A 25 -7.90 0.44 -11.97
C ASP A 25 -8.16 1.63 -12.91
N PRO A 26 -9.23 1.60 -13.74
CA PRO A 26 -9.51 2.69 -14.65
C PRO A 26 -9.95 3.95 -13.90
N ASP A 27 -9.28 5.07 -14.09
CA ASP A 27 -9.53 6.36 -13.43
C ASP A 27 -10.97 6.85 -13.55
N GLU A 28 -11.59 6.58 -14.69
CA GLU A 28 -12.97 7.00 -14.97
C GLU A 28 -14.03 6.26 -14.15
N LYS A 29 -13.66 5.12 -13.52
CA LYS A 29 -14.62 4.21 -12.86
C LYS A 29 -14.30 4.02 -11.39
N LYS A 30 -14.35 5.10 -10.61
CA LYS A 30 -14.13 5.09 -9.14
C LYS A 30 -14.92 4.01 -8.36
N ARG A 31 -15.94 3.42 -8.97
CA ARG A 31 -16.71 2.30 -8.37
C ARG A 31 -15.92 1.01 -8.17
N TYR A 32 -14.79 0.84 -8.84
CA TYR A 32 -13.92 -0.34 -8.68
C TYR A 32 -12.86 -0.17 -7.60
N ASN A 33 -12.58 1.05 -7.20
CA ASN A 33 -11.59 1.35 -6.15
C ASN A 33 -11.77 0.51 -4.87
N PRO A 34 -13.00 0.25 -4.36
CA PRO A 34 -13.17 -0.60 -3.19
C PRO A 34 -12.70 -2.05 -3.41
N ILE A 35 -12.84 -2.57 -4.64
CA ILE A 35 -12.40 -3.93 -4.99
C ILE A 35 -10.86 -3.99 -4.94
N THR A 36 -10.19 -2.99 -5.49
CA THR A 36 -8.72 -2.87 -5.44
C THR A 36 -8.23 -2.81 -3.99
N ALA A 37 -8.85 -2.00 -3.14
CA ALA A 37 -8.51 -1.94 -1.72
C ALA A 37 -8.71 -3.28 -1.00
N MET A 38 -9.82 -4.00 -1.30
CA MET A 38 -10.08 -5.34 -0.77
C MET A 38 -9.06 -6.37 -1.25
N MET A 39 -8.59 -6.28 -2.49
CA MET A 39 -7.55 -7.17 -3.03
C MET A 39 -6.21 -6.93 -2.32
N ILE A 40 -5.81 -5.68 -2.13
CA ILE A 40 -4.60 -5.30 -1.38
C ILE A 40 -4.69 -5.81 0.06
N GLU A 41 -5.84 -5.61 0.71
CA GLU A 41 -6.12 -6.10 2.07
C GLU A 41 -6.00 -7.62 2.16
N SER A 42 -6.60 -8.35 1.23
CA SER A 42 -6.56 -9.81 1.19
C SER A 42 -5.14 -10.33 0.94
N ALA A 43 -4.41 -9.71 0.01
CA ALA A 43 -3.01 -10.04 -0.26
C ALA A 43 -2.15 -9.85 0.99
N TYR A 44 -2.25 -8.68 1.63
CA TYR A 44 -1.50 -8.37 2.84
C TYR A 44 -1.79 -9.37 3.97
N LYS A 45 -3.07 -9.64 4.27
CA LYS A 45 -3.46 -10.60 5.31
C LYS A 45 -2.93 -12.00 5.03
N THR A 46 -3.00 -12.45 3.79
CA THR A 46 -2.48 -13.76 3.39
C THR A 46 -0.96 -13.82 3.61
N LEU A 47 -0.23 -12.79 3.20
CA LEU A 47 1.23 -12.75 3.37
C LEU A 47 1.66 -12.66 4.84
N VAL A 48 0.95 -11.89 5.65
CA VAL A 48 1.19 -11.83 7.10
C VAL A 48 0.90 -13.18 7.76
N TYR A 49 -0.17 -13.86 7.36
CA TYR A 49 -0.46 -15.21 7.83
C TYR A 49 0.68 -16.18 7.49
N GLU A 50 1.17 -16.17 6.25
CA GLU A 50 2.30 -17.02 5.84
C GLU A 50 3.59 -16.68 6.59
N ALA A 51 3.86 -15.39 6.81
CA ALA A 51 5.01 -14.98 7.63
C ALA A 51 4.92 -15.52 9.06
N ASN A 52 3.73 -15.45 9.67
CA ASN A 52 3.51 -15.93 11.05
C ASN A 52 3.59 -17.45 11.21
N GLN A 53 3.59 -18.24 10.12
CA GLN A 53 3.81 -19.69 10.19
C GLN A 53 5.30 -20.05 10.30
N ARG A 54 6.21 -19.08 10.20
CA ARG A 54 7.65 -19.26 10.29
C ARG A 54 8.16 -18.87 11.67
N ASP A 55 9.23 -19.50 12.13
CA ASP A 55 9.83 -19.24 13.46
C ASP A 55 10.31 -17.79 13.60
N ASP A 56 10.84 -17.20 12.52
CA ASP A 56 11.30 -15.82 12.47
C ASP A 56 10.19 -14.79 12.18
N CYS A 57 8.96 -15.27 11.97
CA CYS A 57 7.79 -14.47 11.59
C CYS A 57 8.02 -13.57 10.37
N LYS A 58 8.85 -14.00 9.41
CA LYS A 58 9.18 -13.22 8.19
C LYS A 58 8.95 -14.05 6.94
N LEU A 59 8.54 -13.37 5.88
CA LEU A 59 8.57 -13.99 4.55
C LEU A 59 10.03 -14.19 4.12
N GLU A 60 10.33 -15.34 3.51
CA GLU A 60 11.65 -15.64 2.96
C GLU A 60 12.05 -14.63 1.88
N LYS A 61 11.11 -14.33 0.99
CA LYS A 61 11.27 -13.33 -0.06
C LYS A 61 10.56 -12.05 0.32
N ARG A 62 11.21 -10.94 0.02
CA ARG A 62 10.63 -9.62 0.23
C ARG A 62 9.50 -9.38 -0.75
N VAL A 63 8.36 -8.94 -0.23
CA VAL A 63 7.21 -8.54 -1.03
C VAL A 63 7.07 -7.03 -1.02
N HIS A 64 6.90 -6.44 -2.21
CA HIS A 64 6.72 -5.02 -2.42
C HIS A 64 5.30 -4.74 -2.87
N PHE A 65 4.60 -3.88 -2.15
CA PHE A 65 3.36 -3.26 -2.58
C PHE A 65 3.70 -1.90 -3.16
N ILE A 66 3.56 -1.75 -4.46
CA ILE A 66 3.78 -0.50 -5.18
C ILE A 66 2.40 0.12 -5.41
N LEU A 67 2.09 1.17 -4.67
CA LEU A 67 0.80 1.85 -4.66
C LEU A 67 0.94 3.18 -5.38
N ASP A 68 0.77 3.10 -6.70
CA ASP A 68 0.78 4.29 -7.55
C ASP A 68 -0.50 5.10 -7.33
N GLU A 69 -0.39 6.42 -7.39
CA GLU A 69 -1.49 7.34 -7.09
C GLU A 69 -2.22 7.05 -5.76
N PHE A 70 -1.45 6.74 -4.71
CA PHE A 70 -2.00 6.36 -3.41
C PHE A 70 -3.03 7.37 -2.87
N GLY A 71 -2.86 8.66 -3.18
CA GLY A 71 -3.82 9.71 -2.89
C GLY A 71 -5.20 9.47 -3.51
N ASN A 72 -5.27 8.91 -4.71
CA ASN A 72 -6.50 8.69 -5.46
C ASN A 72 -7.15 7.32 -5.23
N MET A 73 -6.41 6.34 -4.72
CA MET A 73 -6.91 5.00 -4.42
C MET A 73 -8.02 5.02 -3.36
N ALA A 74 -8.86 3.99 -3.30
CA ALA A 74 -9.76 3.82 -2.17
C ALA A 74 -8.98 3.65 -0.86
N LYS A 75 -9.58 4.13 0.25
CA LYS A 75 -9.00 3.98 1.59
C LYS A 75 -8.77 2.50 1.91
N ILE A 76 -7.53 2.15 2.21
CA ILE A 76 -7.17 0.81 2.70
C ILE A 76 -7.40 0.79 4.21
N PRO A 77 -8.24 -0.12 4.75
CA PRO A 77 -8.52 -0.16 6.18
C PRO A 77 -7.26 -0.39 7.03
N ASN A 78 -7.12 0.30 8.16
CA ASN A 78 -6.01 0.16 9.11
C ASN A 78 -4.63 0.19 8.44
N PHE A 79 -4.44 1.09 7.48
CA PHE A 79 -3.22 1.16 6.70
C PHE A 79 -2.02 1.59 7.53
N ASP A 80 -2.22 2.49 8.49
CA ASP A 80 -1.24 2.90 9.50
C ASP A 80 -0.68 1.71 10.29
N GLY A 81 -1.56 0.84 10.80
CA GLY A 81 -1.17 -0.38 11.47
C GLY A 81 -0.40 -1.35 10.56
N LYS A 82 -0.79 -1.45 9.29
CA LYS A 82 -0.07 -2.27 8.30
C LYS A 82 1.34 -1.74 8.06
N MET A 83 1.50 -0.43 7.88
CA MET A 83 2.81 0.21 7.70
C MET A 83 3.75 -0.08 8.87
N THR A 84 3.23 -0.02 10.10
CA THR A 84 4.02 -0.28 11.32
C THR A 84 4.53 -1.73 11.39
N VAL A 85 3.73 -2.70 10.97
CA VAL A 85 4.03 -4.13 11.11
C VAL A 85 4.73 -4.73 9.88
N ALA A 86 4.45 -4.22 8.69
CA ALA A 86 4.85 -4.82 7.42
C ALA A 86 6.36 -5.11 7.33
N ARG A 87 7.19 -4.15 7.74
CA ARG A 87 8.65 -4.26 7.69
C ARG A 87 9.16 -5.49 8.47
N SER A 88 8.59 -5.77 9.63
CA SER A 88 8.96 -6.93 10.45
C SER A 88 8.61 -8.26 9.77
N ARG A 89 7.69 -8.27 8.83
CA ARG A 89 7.24 -9.42 8.04
C ARG A 89 7.93 -9.55 6.68
N ASN A 90 8.93 -8.71 6.39
CA ASN A 90 9.60 -8.60 5.10
C ASN A 90 8.66 -8.12 3.97
N ILE A 91 7.72 -7.25 4.32
CA ILE A 91 6.79 -6.59 3.40
C ILE A 91 7.11 -5.10 3.38
N LEU A 92 7.21 -4.51 2.19
CA LEU A 92 7.46 -3.08 2.00
C LEU A 92 6.33 -2.44 1.20
N PHE A 93 5.94 -1.25 1.62
CA PHE A 93 5.05 -0.38 0.87
C PHE A 93 5.84 0.76 0.21
N HIS A 94 5.53 1.02 -1.05
CA HIS A 94 6.01 2.16 -1.83
C HIS A 94 4.79 2.98 -2.17
N LEU A 95 4.73 4.20 -1.66
CA LEU A 95 3.59 5.10 -1.86
C LEU A 95 4.02 6.22 -2.80
N TYR A 96 3.25 6.42 -3.86
CA TYR A 96 3.43 7.51 -4.79
C TYR A 96 2.27 8.48 -4.61
N LEU A 97 2.59 9.72 -4.34
CA LEU A 97 1.65 10.80 -4.06
C LEU A 97 1.93 11.98 -4.96
N GLN A 98 0.90 12.60 -5.46
CA GLN A 98 1.00 13.90 -6.13
C GLN A 98 0.92 15.03 -5.12
N ASP A 99 0.08 14.84 -4.06
CA ASP A 99 -0.17 15.82 -3.03
C ASP A 99 -0.44 15.12 -1.69
N TYR A 100 0.09 15.70 -0.61
CA TYR A 100 -0.15 15.23 0.77
C TYR A 100 -1.57 15.50 1.25
N GLU A 101 -2.22 16.56 0.77
CA GLU A 101 -3.57 16.91 1.17
C GLU A 101 -4.56 15.80 0.83
N GLN A 102 -4.41 15.13 -0.31
CA GLN A 102 -5.23 13.98 -0.69
C GLN A 102 -5.16 12.84 0.35
N MET A 103 -4.00 12.64 0.95
CA MET A 103 -3.83 11.64 2.00
C MET A 103 -4.45 12.11 3.31
N ASN A 104 -4.30 13.39 3.67
CA ASN A 104 -4.91 13.99 4.86
C ASN A 104 -6.45 13.92 4.79
N GLU A 105 -7.03 14.30 3.66
CA GLU A 105 -8.48 14.20 3.42
C GLU A 105 -9.01 12.77 3.57
N LYS A 106 -8.25 11.81 3.05
CA LYS A 106 -8.67 10.40 3.02
C LYS A 106 -8.55 9.69 4.36
N TYR A 107 -7.43 9.90 5.06
CA TYR A 107 -7.10 9.15 6.27
C TYR A 107 -7.30 9.99 7.54
N GLY A 108 -7.37 11.31 7.43
CA GLY A 108 -7.31 12.27 8.52
C GLY A 108 -5.86 12.56 8.94
N ASP A 109 -5.60 13.76 9.45
CA ASP A 109 -4.26 14.27 9.74
C ASP A 109 -3.42 13.34 10.62
N HIS A 110 -4.04 12.80 11.66
CA HIS A 110 -3.35 11.93 12.61
C HIS A 110 -2.86 10.63 11.94
N ILE A 111 -3.72 9.93 11.20
CA ILE A 111 -3.36 8.68 10.51
C ILE A 111 -2.39 8.96 9.37
N ALA A 112 -2.60 10.03 8.61
CA ALA A 112 -1.70 10.46 7.54
C ALA A 112 -0.29 10.76 8.10
N HIS A 113 -0.18 11.38 9.28
CA HIS A 113 1.09 11.60 9.96
C HIS A 113 1.76 10.26 10.32
N ILE A 114 1.02 9.28 10.86
CA ILE A 114 1.57 7.95 11.19
C ILE A 114 2.07 7.25 9.92
N ILE A 115 1.32 7.30 8.82
CA ILE A 115 1.74 6.73 7.54
C ILE A 115 3.06 7.35 7.09
N ARG A 116 3.16 8.69 7.08
CA ARG A 116 4.38 9.42 6.71
C ARG A 116 5.56 9.06 7.60
N SER A 117 5.37 9.01 8.91
CA SER A 117 6.44 8.68 9.87
C SER A 117 6.98 7.25 9.72
N ASN A 118 6.22 6.34 9.14
CA ASN A 118 6.66 4.98 8.81
C ASN A 118 7.40 4.89 7.46
N CYS A 119 7.43 5.98 6.66
CA CYS A 119 8.20 6.05 5.43
C CYS A 119 9.63 6.49 5.75
N ASN A 120 10.59 5.56 5.76
CA ASN A 120 11.99 5.84 6.10
C ASN A 120 12.78 6.49 4.96
N LEU A 121 12.26 6.46 3.75
CA LEU A 121 12.90 6.99 2.56
C LEU A 121 11.89 7.82 1.78
N TRP A 122 12.29 9.03 1.46
CA TRP A 122 11.47 10.01 0.78
C TRP A 122 12.19 10.44 -0.50
N TYR A 123 11.50 10.34 -1.62
CA TYR A 123 11.94 10.89 -2.88
C TYR A 123 11.03 12.03 -3.27
N PHE A 124 11.59 13.20 -3.37
CA PHE A 124 10.92 14.39 -3.86
C PHE A 124 11.46 14.75 -5.24
N ILE A 125 10.58 14.82 -6.23
CA ILE A 125 10.97 15.13 -7.60
C ILE A 125 10.79 16.64 -7.85
N SER A 126 9.56 17.13 -7.68
CA SER A 126 9.24 18.57 -7.71
C SER A 126 7.81 18.80 -7.23
N SER A 127 7.52 20.02 -6.75
CA SER A 127 6.16 20.50 -6.53
C SER A 127 6.12 21.98 -6.87
N ALA A 128 4.99 22.42 -7.42
CA ALA A 128 4.68 23.85 -7.57
C ALA A 128 4.15 24.46 -6.25
N ASP A 129 3.83 23.63 -5.28
CA ASP A 129 3.31 24.05 -3.97
C ASP A 129 4.47 24.40 -3.04
N HIS A 130 4.51 25.68 -2.60
CA HIS A 130 5.53 26.21 -1.69
C HIS A 130 5.48 25.56 -0.29
N ASP A 131 4.31 25.18 0.20
CA ASP A 131 4.16 24.59 1.54
C ASP A 131 4.69 23.15 1.56
N VAL A 132 4.50 22.40 0.46
CA VAL A 132 5.11 21.08 0.27
C VAL A 132 6.63 21.20 0.20
N CYS A 133 7.15 22.13 -0.60
CA CYS A 133 8.60 22.37 -0.72
C CYS A 133 9.22 22.72 0.64
N LYS A 134 8.57 23.59 1.41
CA LYS A 134 9.02 24.00 2.74
C LYS A 134 9.01 22.84 3.73
N SER A 135 7.94 22.05 3.77
CA SER A 135 7.83 20.91 4.69
C SER A 135 8.90 19.84 4.46
N ILE A 136 9.43 19.75 3.24
CA ILE A 136 10.51 18.82 2.89
C ILE A 136 11.88 19.43 3.22
N SER A 137 12.02 20.74 3.06
CA SER A 137 13.28 21.45 3.40
C SER A 137 13.54 21.51 4.92
N ASP A 138 12.49 21.48 5.72
CA ASP A 138 12.56 21.59 7.17
C ASP A 138 12.74 20.21 7.89
N ASN A 139 12.79 19.09 7.13
CA ASN A 139 13.08 17.74 7.59
C ASN A 139 14.46 17.25 7.20
#